data_3ba4e5c89d967288e6627d31e13e3498
#
_entry.id   3ba4e5c89d967288e6627d31e13e3498
#
_cell.length_a   1.000
_cell.length_b   1.000
_cell.length_c   1.000
_cell.angle_alpha   90.00
_cell.angle_beta   90.00
_cell.angle_gamma   90.00
#
_symmetry.space_group_name_H-M   'P 1'
#
loop_
_entity.id
_entity.type
_entity.pdbx_description
1 polymer ?
#
loop_
_entity_poly.entity_id
_entity_poly.type
_entity_poly.pdbx_seq_one_letter_code
_entity_poly.pdbx_strand_id
1 'polypeptide(L)'
;YSANLVPVGIDQKQHVELARDIAERFNQIYGDTFVVPDVYMPKTGKKIYSLSEPTKKMSKSDENTAGFITMLDTPAEIMKKFKRAVTDSEARVYYGENKAGINNLMGIYSCITGKSYDEIEKEFEGRGYGDFKTAVGETVVKELEPIQARYNELIKDKAYLEKCYSEAAPRAEAIAR
;
A
#
# COMPACT_ATOMS: atom_id res chain seq x y z
N TYR A 1 -0.17 -3.86 -23.73
CA TYR A 1 -0.33 -2.42 -23.44
C TYR A 1 0.99 -1.65 -23.45
N SER A 2 2.08 -2.27 -23.89
CA SER A 2 3.40 -1.62 -24.04
C SER A 2 3.87 -0.87 -22.79
N ALA A 3 3.68 -1.45 -21.61
CA ALA A 3 4.10 -0.84 -20.34
C ALA A 3 5.63 -0.79 -20.29
N ASN A 4 6.18 0.41 -20.04
CA ASN A 4 7.61 0.63 -19.90
C ASN A 4 8.08 0.62 -18.44
N LEU A 5 7.16 0.76 -17.47
CA LEU A 5 7.46 0.80 -16.04
C LEU A 5 6.42 -0.01 -15.26
N VAL A 6 6.88 -0.95 -14.43
CA VAL A 6 6.01 -1.85 -13.66
C VAL A 6 6.29 -1.67 -12.17
N PRO A 7 5.36 -1.04 -11.41
CA PRO A 7 5.50 -0.91 -9.96
C PRO A 7 5.24 -2.25 -9.28
N VAL A 8 6.25 -2.76 -8.56
CA VAL A 8 6.17 -4.07 -7.90
C VAL A 8 6.85 -4.07 -6.54
N GLY A 9 6.44 -4.99 -5.68
CA GLY A 9 7.18 -5.37 -4.48
C GLY A 9 8.41 -6.23 -4.82
N ILE A 10 9.29 -6.39 -3.84
CA ILE A 10 10.54 -7.15 -4.00
C ILE A 10 10.31 -8.60 -4.44
N ASP A 11 9.21 -9.20 -4.00
CA ASP A 11 8.81 -10.57 -4.33
C ASP A 11 8.41 -10.76 -5.81
N GLN A 12 8.06 -9.69 -6.51
CA GLN A 12 7.67 -9.71 -7.93
C GLN A 12 8.78 -9.20 -8.86
N LYS A 13 9.88 -8.67 -8.33
CA LYS A 13 10.99 -8.13 -9.13
C LYS A 13 11.51 -9.15 -10.14
N GLN A 14 11.71 -10.38 -9.70
CA GLN A 14 12.24 -11.47 -10.53
C GLN A 14 11.33 -11.81 -11.71
N HIS A 15 10.00 -11.71 -11.55
CA HIS A 15 9.06 -11.94 -12.64
C HIS A 15 9.14 -10.84 -13.71
N VAL A 16 9.36 -9.59 -13.32
CA VAL A 16 9.53 -8.48 -14.28
C VAL A 16 10.89 -8.61 -14.98
N GLU A 17 11.96 -9.01 -14.28
CA GLU A 17 13.27 -9.28 -14.89
C GLU A 17 13.17 -10.40 -15.95
N LEU A 18 12.46 -11.48 -15.65
CA LEU A 18 12.20 -12.53 -16.63
C LEU A 18 11.42 -12.02 -17.85
N ALA A 19 10.43 -11.18 -17.65
CA ALA A 19 9.68 -10.57 -18.73
C ALA A 19 10.55 -9.67 -19.62
N ARG A 20 11.50 -8.93 -19.00
CA ARG A 20 12.51 -8.14 -19.72
C ARG A 20 13.40 -9.02 -20.62
N ASP A 21 13.98 -10.07 -20.02
CA ASP A 21 14.86 -11.00 -20.75
C ASP A 21 14.15 -11.60 -21.97
N ILE A 22 12.88 -11.98 -21.81
CA ILE A 22 12.06 -12.52 -22.91
C ILE A 22 11.83 -11.45 -23.98
N ALA A 23 11.47 -10.23 -23.60
CA ALA A 23 11.21 -9.14 -24.52
C ALA A 23 12.49 -8.72 -25.28
N GLU A 24 13.62 -8.60 -24.60
CA GLU A 24 14.91 -8.28 -25.20
C GLU A 24 15.34 -9.35 -26.21
N ARG A 25 15.24 -10.63 -25.82
CA ARG A 25 15.59 -11.76 -26.69
C ARG A 25 14.69 -11.83 -27.91
N PHE A 26 13.40 -11.59 -27.75
CA PHE A 26 12.47 -11.56 -28.87
C PHE A 26 12.80 -10.42 -29.83
N ASN A 27 13.05 -9.23 -29.31
CA ASN A 27 13.41 -8.06 -30.12
C ASN A 27 14.73 -8.26 -30.90
N GLN A 28 15.70 -8.96 -30.31
CA GLN A 28 16.96 -9.29 -31.00
C GLN A 28 16.74 -10.19 -32.25
N ILE A 29 15.73 -11.08 -32.19
CA ILE A 29 15.47 -12.03 -33.25
C ILE A 29 14.53 -11.45 -34.32
N TYR A 30 13.49 -10.75 -33.88
CA TYR A 30 12.37 -10.33 -34.74
C TYR A 30 12.28 -8.81 -34.97
N GLY A 31 13.24 -8.04 -34.44
CA GLY A 31 13.21 -6.56 -34.46
C GLY A 31 12.40 -6.00 -33.30
N ASP A 32 12.44 -4.65 -33.14
CA ASP A 32 11.80 -3.93 -32.03
C ASP A 32 10.27 -4.08 -32.03
N THR A 33 9.81 -5.12 -31.35
CA THR A 33 8.40 -5.50 -31.25
C THR A 33 7.80 -5.19 -29.88
N PHE A 34 8.52 -5.51 -28.81
CA PHE A 34 8.06 -5.30 -27.44
C PHE A 34 8.78 -4.12 -26.79
N VAL A 35 8.02 -3.34 -26.01
CA VAL A 35 8.62 -2.40 -25.06
C VAL A 35 9.20 -3.20 -23.91
N VAL A 36 10.50 -3.03 -23.62
CA VAL A 36 11.16 -3.70 -22.51
C VAL A 36 10.76 -3.02 -21.21
N PRO A 37 10.06 -3.71 -20.28
CA PRO A 37 9.57 -3.08 -19.06
C PRO A 37 10.68 -2.89 -18.03
N ASP A 38 10.65 -1.78 -17.27
CA ASP A 38 11.50 -1.55 -16.12
C ASP A 38 10.77 -1.79 -14.80
N VAL A 39 11.55 -2.13 -13.76
CA VAL A 39 11.03 -2.31 -12.40
C VAL A 39 11.00 -0.98 -11.67
N TYR A 40 9.86 -0.60 -11.13
CA TYR A 40 9.75 0.48 -10.16
C TYR A 40 9.49 -0.07 -8.77
N MET A 41 10.43 0.16 -7.85
CA MET A 41 10.26 -0.16 -6.44
C MET A 41 10.22 1.13 -5.61
N PRO A 42 9.14 1.37 -4.84
CA PRO A 42 9.08 2.53 -3.97
C PRO A 42 10.17 2.46 -2.88
N LYS A 43 10.70 3.62 -2.49
CA LYS A 43 11.75 3.72 -1.47
C LYS A 43 11.24 3.36 -0.07
N THR A 44 9.99 3.69 0.23
CA THR A 44 9.28 3.45 1.51
C THR A 44 8.04 2.60 1.29
N GLY A 45 7.51 1.99 2.35
CA GLY A 45 6.27 1.20 2.28
C GLY A 45 6.37 -0.10 1.50
N LYS A 46 7.58 -0.62 1.30
CA LYS A 46 7.82 -1.84 0.51
C LYS A 46 7.04 -3.05 1.02
N LYS A 47 6.79 -3.12 2.34
CA LYS A 47 6.06 -4.19 2.99
C LYS A 47 5.37 -3.66 4.24
N ILE A 48 4.04 -3.84 4.30
CA ILE A 48 3.23 -3.53 5.47
C ILE A 48 2.83 -4.85 6.11
N TYR A 49 2.92 -4.92 7.43
CA TYR A 49 2.63 -6.12 8.21
C TYR A 49 1.26 -6.04 8.87
N SER A 50 0.73 -7.19 9.25
CA SER A 50 -0.53 -7.32 9.97
C SER A 50 -0.50 -6.53 11.28
N LEU A 51 -1.58 -5.83 11.62
CA LEU A 51 -1.71 -5.10 12.89
C LEU A 51 -1.83 -6.03 14.10
N SER A 52 -2.38 -7.23 13.89
CA SER A 52 -2.54 -8.25 14.94
C SER A 52 -1.35 -9.20 15.03
N GLU A 53 -0.58 -9.35 13.95
CA GLU A 53 0.57 -10.26 13.89
C GLU A 53 1.68 -9.64 13.04
N PRO A 54 2.48 -8.72 13.62
CA PRO A 54 3.41 -7.87 12.87
C PRO A 54 4.61 -8.60 12.25
N THR A 55 4.68 -9.92 12.37
CA THR A 55 5.62 -10.79 11.68
C THR A 55 5.09 -11.28 10.33
N LYS A 56 3.76 -11.27 10.13
CA LYS A 56 3.09 -11.65 8.89
C LYS A 56 2.78 -10.44 8.02
N LYS A 57 2.86 -10.59 6.69
CA LYS A 57 2.43 -9.56 5.74
C LYS A 57 0.94 -9.26 5.94
N MET A 58 0.55 -7.98 5.92
CA MET A 58 -0.86 -7.58 5.89
C MET A 58 -1.54 -8.16 4.64
N SER A 59 -2.65 -8.85 4.83
CA SER A 59 -3.41 -9.48 3.75
C SER A 59 -4.91 -9.33 3.96
N LYS A 60 -5.63 -8.95 2.90
CA LYS A 60 -7.11 -8.90 2.91
C LYS A 60 -7.75 -10.29 3.00
N SER A 61 -6.97 -11.35 2.78
CA SER A 61 -7.40 -12.75 2.87
C SER A 61 -7.15 -13.37 4.25
N ASP A 62 -6.68 -12.56 5.23
CA ASP A 62 -6.52 -13.02 6.61
C ASP A 62 -7.91 -13.24 7.24
N GLU A 63 -8.08 -14.35 7.94
CA GLU A 63 -9.31 -14.64 8.69
C GLU A 63 -9.53 -13.63 9.83
N ASN A 64 -8.44 -13.12 10.40
CA ASN A 64 -8.49 -12.10 11.43
C ASN A 64 -8.61 -10.68 10.83
N THR A 65 -9.85 -10.20 10.71
CA THR A 65 -10.15 -8.86 10.17
C THR A 65 -9.53 -7.70 10.96
N ALA A 66 -9.05 -7.93 12.19
CA ALA A 66 -8.31 -6.92 12.96
C ALA A 66 -6.88 -6.72 12.47
N GLY A 67 -6.36 -7.63 11.65
CA GLY A 67 -4.99 -7.60 11.14
C GLY A 67 -4.76 -6.67 9.96
N PHE A 68 -5.81 -6.20 9.29
CA PHE A 68 -5.67 -5.38 8.08
C PHE A 68 -6.70 -4.25 8.01
N ILE A 69 -6.35 -3.22 7.24
CA ILE A 69 -7.23 -2.10 6.90
C ILE A 69 -7.70 -2.26 5.47
N THR A 70 -9.01 -2.12 5.24
CA THR A 70 -9.58 -2.04 3.89
C THR A 70 -9.83 -0.58 3.50
N MET A 71 -9.89 -0.31 2.20
CA MET A 71 -10.18 1.03 1.68
C MET A 71 -11.55 1.56 2.11
N LEU A 72 -12.48 0.68 2.48
CA LEU A 72 -13.86 1.03 2.85
C LEU A 72 -14.16 0.85 4.35
N ASP A 73 -13.15 0.54 5.18
CA ASP A 73 -13.32 0.55 6.63
C ASP A 73 -13.75 1.95 7.10
N THR A 74 -14.72 2.01 7.96
CA THR A 74 -15.15 3.28 8.56
C THR A 74 -14.04 3.90 9.44
N PRO A 75 -14.02 5.22 9.64
CA PRO A 75 -13.07 5.86 10.56
C PRO A 75 -13.03 5.21 11.95
N ALA A 76 -14.18 4.82 12.48
CA ALA A 76 -14.27 4.15 13.78
C ALA A 76 -13.62 2.75 13.78
N GLU A 77 -13.79 1.99 12.70
CA GLU A 77 -13.15 0.67 12.53
C GLU A 77 -11.64 0.81 12.39
N ILE A 78 -11.17 1.75 11.57
CA ILE A 78 -9.75 2.05 11.40
C ILE A 78 -9.13 2.39 12.77
N MET A 79 -9.70 3.34 13.49
CA MET A 79 -9.23 3.75 14.82
C MET A 79 -9.21 2.59 15.81
N LYS A 80 -10.24 1.75 15.81
CA LYS A 80 -10.33 0.56 16.67
C LYS A 80 -9.23 -0.46 16.35
N LYS A 81 -8.93 -0.70 15.06
CA LYS A 81 -7.89 -1.62 14.61
C LYS A 81 -6.50 -1.10 15.02
N PHE A 82 -6.18 0.18 14.82
CA PHE A 82 -4.91 0.76 15.24
C PHE A 82 -4.74 0.76 16.76
N LYS A 83 -5.75 1.11 17.53
CA LYS A 83 -5.68 1.04 19.01
C LYS A 83 -5.39 -0.38 19.53
N ARG A 84 -5.86 -1.41 18.83
CA ARG A 84 -5.64 -2.82 19.17
C ARG A 84 -4.39 -3.43 18.52
N ALA A 85 -3.68 -2.71 17.65
CA ALA A 85 -2.48 -3.20 17.01
C ALA A 85 -1.47 -3.72 18.05
N VAL A 86 -0.87 -4.87 17.76
CA VAL A 86 0.10 -5.50 18.65
C VAL A 86 1.40 -4.70 18.68
N THR A 87 1.88 -4.41 19.87
CA THR A 87 3.15 -3.72 20.14
C THR A 87 3.84 -4.39 21.33
N ASP A 88 5.13 -4.13 21.51
CA ASP A 88 5.89 -4.55 22.69
C ASP A 88 5.44 -3.82 23.98
N SER A 89 6.07 -4.10 25.11
CA SER A 89 5.72 -3.56 26.43
C SER A 89 6.55 -2.36 26.88
N GLU A 90 7.51 -1.88 26.07
CA GLU A 90 8.42 -0.78 26.48
C GLU A 90 7.75 0.59 26.52
N ALA A 91 6.63 0.77 25.84
CA ALA A 91 5.87 2.01 25.73
C ALA A 91 6.66 3.22 25.17
N ARG A 92 7.78 2.97 24.46
CA ARG A 92 8.63 3.99 23.85
C ARG A 92 8.66 3.82 22.33
N VAL A 93 8.36 4.89 21.60
CA VAL A 93 8.33 4.93 20.15
C VAL A 93 9.75 5.13 19.60
N TYR A 94 10.34 4.09 19.05
CA TYR A 94 11.60 4.14 18.30
C TYR A 94 11.71 2.89 17.40
N TYR A 95 12.50 3.01 16.35
CA TYR A 95 12.77 1.89 15.44
C TYR A 95 13.82 0.96 16.03
N GLY A 96 13.55 -0.33 16.12
CA GLY A 96 14.47 -1.32 16.72
C GLY A 96 14.19 -2.75 16.30
N GLU A 97 15.20 -3.63 16.44
CA GLU A 97 15.15 -5.03 15.98
C GLU A 97 13.99 -5.83 16.58
N ASN A 98 13.68 -5.62 17.86
CA ASN A 98 12.66 -6.37 18.59
C ASN A 98 11.29 -5.66 18.65
N LYS A 99 11.07 -4.66 17.81
CA LYS A 99 9.88 -3.80 17.82
C LYS A 99 9.02 -3.95 16.57
N ALA A 100 8.79 -5.17 16.12
CA ALA A 100 8.08 -5.45 14.87
C ALA A 100 6.76 -4.66 14.73
N GLY A 101 5.95 -4.58 15.80
CA GLY A 101 4.67 -3.83 15.79
C GLY A 101 4.88 -2.34 15.64
N ILE A 102 5.79 -1.74 16.41
CA ILE A 102 6.10 -0.31 16.34
C ILE A 102 6.76 0.02 14.99
N ASN A 103 7.71 -0.77 14.53
CA ASN A 103 8.37 -0.59 13.22
C ASN A 103 7.34 -0.58 12.09
N ASN A 104 6.33 -1.46 12.14
CA ASN A 104 5.25 -1.48 11.18
C ASN A 104 4.41 -0.19 11.22
N LEU A 105 4.01 0.26 12.42
CA LEU A 105 3.25 1.50 12.58
C LEU A 105 4.07 2.73 12.16
N MET A 106 5.36 2.79 12.49
CA MET A 106 6.26 3.85 12.03
C MET A 106 6.39 3.85 10.50
N GLY A 107 6.49 2.66 9.88
CA GLY A 107 6.50 2.52 8.43
C GLY A 107 5.23 3.07 7.77
N ILE A 108 4.05 2.75 8.31
CA ILE A 108 2.76 3.28 7.83
C ILE A 108 2.73 4.81 7.98
N TYR A 109 3.07 5.33 9.16
CA TYR A 109 3.06 6.76 9.45
C TYR A 109 4.04 7.54 8.56
N SER A 110 5.26 7.02 8.39
CA SER A 110 6.28 7.57 7.49
C SER A 110 5.83 7.63 6.03
N CYS A 111 5.18 6.57 5.54
CA CYS A 111 4.69 6.52 4.15
C CYS A 111 3.67 7.62 3.84
N ILE A 112 2.80 7.95 4.78
CA ILE A 112 1.73 8.93 4.59
C ILE A 112 2.23 10.35 4.86
N THR A 113 3.01 10.54 5.93
CA THR A 113 3.46 11.88 6.35
C THR A 113 4.73 12.35 5.65
N GLY A 114 5.50 11.43 5.05
CA GLY A 114 6.82 11.70 4.47
C GLY A 114 7.93 11.88 5.52
N LYS A 115 7.62 11.77 6.83
CA LYS A 115 8.59 11.93 7.91
C LYS A 115 9.55 10.73 7.97
N SER A 116 10.82 11.02 8.27
CA SER A 116 11.82 10.00 8.61
C SER A 116 11.52 9.36 9.97
N TYR A 117 12.10 8.19 10.23
CA TYR A 117 11.94 7.53 11.53
C TYR A 117 12.48 8.37 12.68
N ASP A 118 13.62 9.07 12.50
CA ASP A 118 14.20 9.96 13.49
C ASP A 118 13.27 11.15 13.85
N GLU A 119 12.56 11.67 12.86
CA GLU A 119 11.56 12.74 13.08
C GLU A 119 10.35 12.21 13.85
N ILE A 120 9.91 10.99 13.54
CA ILE A 120 8.79 10.33 14.25
C ILE A 120 9.18 10.04 15.70
N GLU A 121 10.39 9.54 15.95
CA GLU A 121 10.90 9.30 17.31
C GLU A 121 10.90 10.59 18.16
N LYS A 122 11.39 11.69 17.59
CA LYS A 122 11.38 13.00 18.25
C LYS A 122 9.97 13.52 18.51
N GLU A 123 9.06 13.38 17.56
CA GLU A 123 7.67 13.84 17.68
C GLU A 123 6.92 13.13 18.81
N PHE A 124 7.24 11.85 19.03
CA PHE A 124 6.59 11.02 20.05
C PHE A 124 7.48 10.76 21.27
N GLU A 125 8.56 11.51 21.43
CA GLU A 125 9.40 11.43 22.62
C GLU A 125 8.59 11.76 23.89
N GLY A 126 8.66 10.87 24.88
CA GLY A 126 7.89 11.00 26.11
C GLY A 126 6.39 10.66 25.99
N ARG A 127 5.88 10.29 24.81
CA ARG A 127 4.51 9.85 24.60
C ARG A 127 4.42 8.33 24.55
N GLY A 128 3.33 7.77 25.07
CA GLY A 128 3.11 6.34 25.07
C GLY A 128 2.57 5.82 23.72
N TYR A 129 2.52 4.48 23.63
CA TYR A 129 1.97 3.82 22.41
C TYR A 129 0.52 4.16 22.11
N GLY A 130 -0.28 4.51 23.12
CA GLY A 130 -1.68 4.94 22.92
C GLY A 130 -1.80 6.18 22.05
N ASP A 131 -0.97 7.19 22.33
CA ASP A 131 -0.94 8.43 21.57
C ASP A 131 -0.42 8.19 20.14
N PHE A 132 0.66 7.38 20.02
CA PHE A 132 1.20 7.04 18.71
C PHE A 132 0.22 6.25 17.84
N LYS A 133 -0.42 5.22 18.38
CA LYS A 133 -1.44 4.43 17.67
C LYS A 133 -2.62 5.30 17.23
N THR A 134 -3.00 6.26 18.07
CA THR A 134 -4.07 7.22 17.75
C THR A 134 -3.66 8.10 16.58
N ALA A 135 -2.46 8.69 16.63
CA ALA A 135 -1.94 9.54 15.55
C ALA A 135 -1.81 8.78 14.22
N VAL A 136 -1.31 7.53 14.24
CA VAL A 136 -1.25 6.69 13.04
C VAL A 136 -2.65 6.44 12.48
N GLY A 137 -3.61 6.07 13.33
CA GLY A 137 -5.00 5.85 12.94
C GLY A 137 -5.65 7.08 12.31
N GLU A 138 -5.50 8.24 12.93
CA GLU A 138 -6.03 9.52 12.43
C GLU A 138 -5.40 9.91 11.08
N THR A 139 -4.10 9.66 10.92
CA THR A 139 -3.39 9.92 9.66
C THR A 139 -3.93 9.03 8.54
N VAL A 140 -4.16 7.74 8.81
CA VAL A 140 -4.75 6.81 7.83
C VAL A 140 -6.20 7.19 7.51
N VAL A 141 -7.01 7.55 8.50
CA VAL A 141 -8.39 8.02 8.27
C VAL A 141 -8.39 9.24 7.34
N LYS A 142 -7.56 10.24 7.64
CA LYS A 142 -7.46 11.46 6.83
C LYS A 142 -7.04 11.18 5.38
N GLU A 143 -6.14 10.22 5.18
CA GLU A 143 -5.68 9.82 3.84
C GLU A 143 -6.77 9.10 3.04
N LEU A 144 -7.57 8.27 3.71
CA LEU A 144 -8.63 7.50 3.05
C LEU A 144 -9.93 8.29 2.84
N GLU A 145 -10.19 9.32 3.64
CA GLU A 145 -11.43 10.10 3.59
C GLU A 145 -11.77 10.64 2.19
N PRO A 146 -10.86 11.30 1.44
CA PRO A 146 -11.17 11.82 0.10
C PRO A 146 -11.45 10.68 -0.89
N ILE A 147 -10.77 9.54 -0.75
CA ILE A 147 -10.98 8.36 -1.59
C ILE A 147 -12.35 7.76 -1.33
N GLN A 148 -12.72 7.62 -0.05
CA GLN A 148 -14.03 7.09 0.35
C GLN A 148 -15.17 8.03 -0.06
N ALA A 149 -14.99 9.34 0.07
CA ALA A 149 -15.96 10.33 -0.38
C ALA A 149 -16.22 10.18 -1.89
N ARG A 150 -15.15 10.10 -2.69
CA ARG A 150 -15.26 9.92 -4.14
C ARG A 150 -15.86 8.56 -4.53
N TYR A 151 -15.51 7.49 -3.83
CA TYR A 151 -16.12 6.18 -4.02
C TYR A 151 -17.63 6.24 -3.75
N ASN A 152 -18.04 6.83 -2.63
CA ASN A 152 -19.44 6.94 -2.22
C ASN A 152 -20.28 7.81 -3.17
N GLU A 153 -19.67 8.78 -3.83
CA GLU A 153 -20.28 9.56 -4.91
C GLU A 153 -20.49 8.69 -6.16
N LEU A 154 -19.41 8.07 -6.64
CA LEU A 154 -19.40 7.32 -7.89
C LEU A 154 -20.29 6.07 -7.85
N ILE A 155 -20.32 5.33 -6.73
CA ILE A 155 -21.09 4.09 -6.65
C ILE A 155 -22.60 4.31 -6.75
N LYS A 156 -23.06 5.54 -6.51
CA LYS A 156 -24.46 5.92 -6.64
C LYS A 156 -24.86 6.21 -8.09
N ASP A 157 -23.91 6.58 -8.93
CA ASP A 157 -24.14 6.91 -10.35
C ASP A 157 -23.77 5.74 -11.26
N LYS A 158 -24.65 4.73 -11.27
CA LYS A 158 -24.44 3.54 -12.09
C LYS A 158 -24.38 3.85 -13.59
N ALA A 159 -25.17 4.83 -14.06
CA ALA A 159 -25.18 5.22 -15.46
C ALA A 159 -23.82 5.81 -15.89
N TYR A 160 -23.24 6.64 -15.04
CA TYR A 160 -21.90 7.17 -15.26
C TYR A 160 -20.83 6.04 -15.29
N LEU A 161 -20.89 5.09 -14.37
CA LEU A 161 -19.98 3.97 -14.34
C LEU A 161 -20.11 3.10 -15.59
N GLU A 162 -21.33 2.78 -16.00
CA GLU A 162 -21.60 2.04 -17.25
C GLU A 162 -21.07 2.75 -18.48
N LYS A 163 -21.27 4.07 -18.56
CA LYS A 163 -20.68 4.89 -19.62
C LYS A 163 -19.16 4.82 -19.62
N CYS A 164 -18.50 4.97 -18.47
CA CYS A 164 -17.04 4.95 -18.35
C CYS A 164 -16.44 3.65 -18.92
N TYR A 165 -16.93 2.48 -18.52
CA TYR A 165 -16.33 1.24 -18.99
C TYR A 165 -16.78 0.85 -20.40
N SER A 166 -18.00 1.16 -20.84
CA SER A 166 -18.43 0.90 -22.21
C SER A 166 -17.71 1.77 -23.24
N GLU A 167 -17.35 3.00 -22.90
CA GLU A 167 -16.54 3.87 -23.75
C GLU A 167 -15.03 3.50 -23.68
N ALA A 168 -14.54 3.01 -22.55
CA ALA A 168 -13.14 2.64 -22.37
C ALA A 168 -12.80 1.27 -22.97
N ALA A 169 -13.72 0.31 -22.94
CA ALA A 169 -13.46 -1.05 -23.40
C ALA A 169 -13.03 -1.13 -24.88
N PRO A 170 -13.69 -0.46 -25.85
CA PRO A 170 -13.23 -0.45 -27.25
C PRO A 170 -11.85 0.16 -27.45
N ARG A 171 -11.50 1.20 -26.66
CA ARG A 171 -10.17 1.82 -26.71
C ARG A 171 -9.09 0.86 -26.20
N ALA A 172 -9.37 0.16 -25.08
CA ALA A 172 -8.46 -0.84 -24.55
C ALA A 172 -8.29 -2.04 -25.52
N GLU A 173 -9.37 -2.47 -26.15
CA GLU A 173 -9.35 -3.54 -27.14
C GLU A 173 -8.51 -3.17 -28.39
N ALA A 174 -8.64 -1.92 -28.86
CA ALA A 174 -7.86 -1.44 -30.01
C ALA A 174 -6.34 -1.39 -29.75
N ILE A 175 -5.94 -1.19 -28.47
CA ILE A 175 -4.51 -1.22 -28.09
C ILE A 175 -4.01 -2.66 -27.88
N ALA A 176 -4.88 -3.56 -27.44
CA ALA A 176 -4.51 -4.94 -27.09
C ALA A 176 -4.46 -5.88 -28.31
N ARG A 177 -5.06 -5.52 -29.43
CA ARG A 177 -5.04 -6.25 -30.72
C ARG A 177 -3.87 -5.81 -31.59
#